data_4fe31b6798864548d60b07602c5b485e
#
_entry.id   4fe31b6798864548d60b07602c5b485e
#
_cell.length_a   1.000
_cell.length_b   1.000
_cell.length_c   1.000
_cell.angle_alpha   90.00
_cell.angle_beta   90.00
_cell.angle_gamma   90.00
#
_symmetry.space_group_name_H-M   'P 1'
#
loop_
_entity.id
_entity.type
_entity.pdbx_description
1 polymer ?
#
loop_
_entity_poly.entity_id
_entity_poly.type
_entity_poly.pdbx_seq_one_letter_code
_entity_poly.pdbx_strand_id
1 'polypeptide(L)'
;DAVAGTRNSITYLEWGAALERDLKVARIDGVELSGETAGRAIAAAEAETGDDGIRLDIDYTPGGDAYPLVMASYEVVCSAGGSNPELLRDFLGLFASETTQASLEELGYAPLPGELREKVSRSVSGIR
;
A
#
# COMPACT_ATOMS: atom_id res chain seq x y z
N ASP A 1 -12.13 13.40 -14.41
CA ASP A 1 -12.81 13.64 -15.71
C ASP A 1 -12.16 14.76 -16.53
N ALA A 2 -11.59 15.82 -15.89
CA ALA A 2 -10.97 16.93 -16.64
C ALA A 2 -9.77 16.46 -17.50
N VAL A 3 -8.89 15.61 -16.95
CA VAL A 3 -7.70 15.12 -17.67
C VAL A 3 -8.08 14.21 -18.84
N ALA A 4 -9.07 13.34 -18.69
CA ALA A 4 -9.51 12.47 -19.77
C ALA A 4 -10.03 13.25 -21.01
N GLY A 5 -10.59 14.44 -20.79
CA GLY A 5 -11.13 15.30 -21.85
C GLY A 5 -10.17 16.40 -22.34
N THR A 6 -8.98 16.55 -21.77
CA THR A 6 -8.09 17.67 -22.06
C THR A 6 -6.73 17.19 -22.56
N ARG A 7 -6.39 17.51 -23.80
CA ARG A 7 -5.07 17.17 -24.37
C ARG A 7 -3.95 17.86 -23.62
N ASN A 8 -2.82 17.15 -23.44
CA ASN A 8 -1.61 17.64 -22.78
C ASN A 8 -1.84 18.09 -21.32
N SER A 9 -2.81 17.49 -20.64
CA SER A 9 -3.04 17.70 -19.22
C SER A 9 -2.42 16.59 -18.38
N ILE A 10 -2.10 16.91 -17.13
CA ILE A 10 -1.57 16.00 -16.14
C ILE A 10 -2.28 16.24 -14.80
N THR A 11 -2.43 15.21 -14.02
CA THR A 11 -2.93 15.26 -12.63
C THR A 11 -2.25 14.20 -11.79
N TYR A 12 -2.50 14.22 -10.50
CA TYR A 12 -2.19 13.11 -9.59
C TYR A 12 -3.49 12.57 -8.99
N LEU A 13 -3.57 11.28 -8.85
CA LEU A 13 -4.69 10.57 -8.23
C LEU A 13 -4.25 9.16 -7.86
N GLU A 14 -5.06 8.44 -7.11
CA GLU A 14 -4.83 7.04 -6.79
C GLU A 14 -4.80 6.18 -8.06
N TRP A 15 -3.93 5.17 -8.05
CA TRP A 15 -3.75 4.29 -9.21
C TRP A 15 -5.04 3.57 -9.60
N GLY A 16 -5.82 3.05 -8.63
CA GLY A 16 -7.12 2.44 -8.90
C GLY A 16 -8.06 3.37 -9.68
N ALA A 17 -8.11 4.65 -9.30
CA ALA A 17 -8.91 5.64 -10.01
C ALA A 17 -8.39 5.95 -11.44
N ALA A 18 -7.10 5.77 -11.70
CA ALA A 18 -6.54 5.86 -13.03
C ALA A 18 -6.94 4.65 -13.90
N LEU A 19 -6.88 3.44 -13.34
CA LEU A 19 -7.28 2.20 -14.00
C LEU A 19 -8.77 2.22 -14.39
N GLU A 20 -9.65 2.59 -13.46
CA GLU A 20 -11.10 2.69 -13.73
C GLU A 20 -11.45 3.64 -14.89
N ARG A 21 -10.59 4.60 -15.18
CA ARG A 21 -10.81 5.64 -16.20
C ARG A 21 -9.95 5.48 -17.44
N ASP A 22 -9.22 4.37 -17.53
CA ASP A 22 -8.26 4.10 -18.61
C ASP A 22 -7.28 5.28 -18.84
N LEU A 23 -6.80 5.88 -17.74
CA LEU A 23 -5.83 6.95 -17.80
C LEU A 23 -4.41 6.39 -17.85
N LYS A 24 -3.57 7.01 -18.66
CA LYS A 24 -2.15 6.66 -18.73
C LYS A 24 -1.42 7.18 -17.51
N VAL A 25 -0.63 6.31 -16.90
CA VAL A 25 0.26 6.66 -15.79
C VAL A 25 1.64 7.03 -16.33
N ALA A 26 2.20 8.11 -15.80
CA ALA A 26 3.54 8.55 -16.20
C ALA A 26 4.61 7.60 -15.63
N ARG A 27 5.64 7.34 -16.42
CA ARG A 27 6.87 6.76 -15.90
C ARG A 27 7.65 7.82 -15.14
N ILE A 28 8.19 7.45 -13.99
CA ILE A 28 9.07 8.32 -13.21
C ILE A 28 10.48 7.73 -13.26
N ASP A 29 11.44 8.53 -13.69
CA ASP A 29 12.83 8.10 -13.92
C ASP A 29 12.96 6.84 -14.82
N GLY A 30 12.01 6.70 -15.77
CA GLY A 30 11.93 5.58 -16.68
C GLY A 30 11.23 4.35 -16.10
N VAL A 31 10.89 4.34 -14.81
CA VAL A 31 10.18 3.25 -14.13
C VAL A 31 8.68 3.35 -14.38
N GLU A 32 8.06 2.24 -14.75
CA GLU A 32 6.62 2.11 -14.92
C GLU A 32 5.96 1.72 -13.60
N LEU A 33 4.76 2.27 -13.31
CA LEU A 33 3.99 1.86 -12.15
C LEU A 33 3.41 0.46 -12.34
N SER A 34 3.69 -0.41 -11.38
CA SER A 34 3.08 -1.73 -11.21
C SER A 34 3.06 -2.09 -9.72
N GLY A 35 2.35 -3.14 -9.34
CA GLY A 35 2.41 -3.68 -7.98
C GLY A 35 3.83 -4.04 -7.56
N GLU A 36 4.63 -4.58 -8.49
CA GLU A 36 6.01 -4.95 -8.24
C GLU A 36 6.92 -3.73 -8.01
N THR A 37 6.88 -2.73 -8.91
CA THR A 37 7.76 -1.55 -8.80
C THR A 37 7.38 -0.65 -7.62
N ALA A 38 6.10 -0.53 -7.30
CA ALA A 38 5.63 0.12 -6.08
C ALA A 38 6.00 -0.68 -4.83
N GLY A 39 5.84 -2.01 -4.87
CA GLY A 39 6.24 -2.90 -3.78
C GLY A 39 7.74 -2.82 -3.45
N ARG A 40 8.60 -2.64 -4.45
CA ARG A 40 10.05 -2.41 -4.24
C ARG A 40 10.33 -1.13 -3.46
N ALA A 41 9.63 -0.05 -3.72
CA ALA A 41 9.76 1.19 -2.97
C ALA A 41 9.34 1.00 -1.49
N ILE A 42 8.27 0.28 -1.24
CA ILE A 42 7.82 -0.06 0.12
C ILE A 42 8.77 -1.05 0.80
N ALA A 43 9.32 -2.02 0.07
CA ALA A 43 10.29 -2.98 0.62
C ALA A 43 11.62 -2.32 1.02
N ALA A 44 12.00 -1.25 0.34
CA ALA A 44 13.18 -0.46 0.65
C ALA A 44 12.96 0.51 1.83
N ALA A 45 11.70 0.77 2.23
CA ALA A 45 11.37 1.63 3.35
C ALA A 45 11.85 1.04 4.68
N GLU A 46 12.35 1.90 5.57
CA GLU A 46 12.68 1.50 6.93
C GLU A 46 11.39 1.31 7.73
N ALA A 47 11.16 0.08 8.20
CA ALA A 47 9.99 -0.25 9.00
C ALA A 47 10.35 -0.24 10.49
N GLU A 48 9.98 0.81 11.19
CA GLU A 48 10.07 0.91 12.64
C GLU A 48 8.85 0.24 13.28
N THR A 49 9.08 -0.64 14.25
CA THR A 49 8.03 -1.28 15.05
C THR A 49 8.17 -0.83 16.48
N GLY A 50 7.15 -0.20 17.02
CA GLY A 50 7.10 0.31 18.39
C GLY A 50 5.76 -0.01 19.06
N ASP A 51 5.57 0.55 20.25
CA ASP A 51 4.32 0.38 21.02
C ASP A 51 3.09 0.96 20.28
N ASP A 52 3.33 1.94 19.40
CA ASP A 52 2.30 2.61 18.60
C ASP A 52 2.02 1.90 17.24
N GLY A 53 2.64 0.75 16.99
CA GLY A 53 2.45 -0.03 15.77
C GLY A 53 3.63 0.01 14.80
N ILE A 54 3.34 -0.12 13.50
CA ILE A 54 4.32 -0.13 12.42
C ILE A 54 4.32 1.24 11.74
N ARG A 55 5.48 1.85 11.63
CA ARG A 55 5.72 3.07 10.86
C ARG A 55 6.71 2.81 9.75
N LEU A 56 6.42 3.31 8.55
CA LEU A 56 7.34 3.24 7.41
C LEU A 56 7.96 4.61 7.17
N ASP A 57 9.28 4.65 7.08
CA ASP A 57 10.00 5.79 6.53
C ASP A 57 10.32 5.48 5.06
N ILE A 58 9.58 6.13 4.16
CA ILE A 58 9.62 5.86 2.73
C ILE A 58 10.63 6.81 2.08
N ASP A 59 11.66 6.26 1.45
CA ASP A 59 12.54 7.03 0.58
C ASP A 59 11.84 7.29 -0.77
N TYR A 60 11.58 8.55 -1.07
CA TYR A 60 10.99 8.98 -2.34
C TYR A 60 12.03 9.17 -3.46
N THR A 61 13.27 8.81 -3.20
CA THR A 61 14.38 8.80 -4.19
C THR A 61 15.10 7.44 -4.23
N PRO A 62 14.36 6.31 -4.25
CA PRO A 62 14.96 4.98 -4.01
C PRO A 62 15.94 4.56 -5.11
N GLY A 63 15.89 5.19 -6.29
CA GLY A 63 16.68 4.78 -7.45
C GLY A 63 16.30 3.41 -8.01
N GLY A 64 17.05 2.94 -8.99
CA GLY A 64 16.83 1.61 -9.58
C GLY A 64 15.47 1.43 -10.24
N ASP A 65 14.85 0.27 -10.00
CA ASP A 65 13.57 -0.13 -10.59
C ASP A 65 12.37 0.08 -9.66
N ALA A 66 12.51 0.89 -8.59
CA ALA A 66 11.40 1.20 -7.69
C ALA A 66 10.64 2.43 -8.16
N TYR A 67 9.29 2.35 -8.17
CA TYR A 67 8.45 3.50 -8.50
C TYR A 67 8.37 4.45 -7.29
N PRO A 68 8.84 5.70 -7.40
CA PRO A 68 9.07 6.53 -6.21
C PRO A 68 7.81 7.16 -5.61
N LEU A 69 6.75 7.37 -6.41
CA LEU A 69 5.53 8.01 -5.94
C LEU A 69 4.57 6.96 -5.37
N VAL A 70 4.86 6.52 -4.16
CA VAL A 70 4.04 5.56 -3.40
C VAL A 70 3.57 6.17 -2.10
N MET A 71 2.49 5.64 -1.58
CA MET A 71 1.93 6.01 -0.28
C MET A 71 1.47 4.76 0.45
N ALA A 72 1.79 4.64 1.72
CA ALA A 72 1.27 3.57 2.56
C ALA A 72 -0.05 3.99 3.21
N SER A 73 -1.06 3.13 3.12
CA SER A 73 -2.29 3.27 3.90
C SER A 73 -2.13 2.57 5.24
N TYR A 74 -2.59 3.20 6.31
CA TYR A 74 -2.51 2.68 7.68
C TYR A 74 -3.91 2.46 8.24
N GLU A 75 -4.09 1.30 8.87
CA GLU A 75 -5.24 1.03 9.71
C GLU A 75 -4.89 1.33 11.18
N VAL A 76 -5.56 2.32 11.76
CA VAL A 76 -5.34 2.73 13.15
C VAL A 76 -6.45 2.16 14.01
N VAL A 77 -6.09 1.26 14.92
CA VAL A 77 -7.04 0.53 15.76
C VAL A 77 -6.56 0.50 17.22
N CYS A 78 -7.50 0.33 18.15
CA CYS A 78 -7.15 0.06 19.54
C CYS A 78 -6.58 -1.35 19.70
N SER A 79 -5.39 -1.47 20.25
CA SER A 79 -4.75 -2.77 20.51
C SER A 79 -5.37 -3.53 21.69
N ALA A 80 -6.13 -2.84 22.56
CA ALA A 80 -6.84 -3.41 23.69
C ALA A 80 -8.10 -2.62 24.04
N GLY A 81 -9.05 -3.27 24.71
CA GLY A 81 -10.26 -2.62 25.22
C GLY A 81 -11.34 -2.33 24.18
N GLY A 82 -11.20 -2.84 22.97
CA GLY A 82 -12.23 -2.76 21.93
C GLY A 82 -13.45 -3.62 22.27
N SER A 83 -14.62 -3.23 21.75
CA SER A 83 -15.88 -3.94 21.99
C SER A 83 -15.95 -5.32 21.32
N ASN A 84 -15.19 -5.53 20.26
CA ASN A 84 -15.15 -6.80 19.52
C ASN A 84 -13.75 -7.07 18.93
N PRO A 85 -12.76 -7.43 19.76
CA PRO A 85 -11.39 -7.64 19.31
C PRO A 85 -11.24 -8.85 18.38
N GLU A 86 -12.08 -9.88 18.52
CA GLU A 86 -12.05 -11.06 17.64
C GLU A 86 -12.43 -10.70 16.22
N LEU A 87 -13.55 -10.02 16.02
CA LEU A 87 -13.98 -9.58 14.71
C LEU A 87 -12.97 -8.65 14.05
N LEU A 88 -12.35 -7.77 14.84
CA LEU A 88 -11.30 -6.86 14.34
C LEU A 88 -10.07 -7.63 13.87
N ARG A 89 -9.62 -8.63 14.65
CA ARG A 89 -8.51 -9.52 14.25
C ARG A 89 -8.84 -10.29 12.97
N ASP A 90 -10.05 -10.85 12.88
CA ASP A 90 -10.46 -11.63 11.71
C ASP A 90 -10.52 -10.76 10.46
N PHE A 91 -11.07 -9.55 10.57
CA PHE A 91 -11.14 -8.59 9.46
C PHE A 91 -9.73 -8.17 8.99
N LEU A 92 -8.88 -7.71 9.90
CA LEU A 92 -7.53 -7.27 9.56
C LEU A 92 -6.64 -8.44 9.12
N GLY A 93 -6.84 -9.63 9.69
CA GLY A 93 -6.17 -10.86 9.29
C GLY A 93 -6.55 -11.28 7.87
N LEU A 94 -7.83 -11.18 7.50
CA LEU A 94 -8.30 -11.42 6.14
C LEU A 94 -7.65 -10.40 5.17
N PHE A 95 -7.62 -9.12 5.57
CA PHE A 95 -7.02 -8.07 4.75
C PHE A 95 -5.52 -8.29 4.50
N ALA A 96 -4.79 -8.74 5.52
CA ALA A 96 -3.37 -9.08 5.43
C ALA A 96 -3.10 -10.47 4.83
N SER A 97 -4.13 -11.27 4.51
CA SER A 97 -3.95 -12.61 3.97
C SER A 97 -3.32 -12.58 2.57
N GLU A 98 -2.58 -13.64 2.24
CA GLU A 98 -1.94 -13.77 0.93
C GLU A 98 -2.94 -13.70 -0.23
N THR A 99 -4.10 -14.33 -0.05
CA THR A 99 -5.16 -14.34 -1.06
C THR A 99 -5.69 -12.94 -1.33
N THR A 100 -5.98 -12.16 -0.29
CA THR A 100 -6.46 -10.78 -0.44
C THR A 100 -5.37 -9.89 -1.05
N GLN A 101 -4.14 -10.01 -0.55
CA GLN A 101 -3.01 -9.22 -1.06
C GLN A 101 -2.72 -9.49 -2.54
N ALA A 102 -2.86 -10.74 -3.00
CA ALA A 102 -2.67 -11.10 -4.42
C ALA A 102 -3.71 -10.46 -5.36
N SER A 103 -4.89 -10.09 -4.87
CA SER A 103 -5.94 -9.45 -5.67
C SER A 103 -5.86 -7.91 -5.72
N LEU A 104 -4.98 -7.30 -4.91
CA LEU A 104 -4.93 -5.84 -4.76
C LEU A 104 -4.44 -5.12 -6.02
N GLU A 105 -3.57 -5.73 -6.80
CA GLU A 105 -3.02 -5.09 -8.00
C GLU A 105 -4.09 -4.78 -9.05
N GLU A 106 -5.08 -5.67 -9.21
CA GLU A 106 -6.22 -5.44 -10.10
C GLU A 106 -7.08 -4.23 -9.67
N LEU A 107 -7.02 -3.88 -8.39
CA LEU A 107 -7.71 -2.73 -7.80
C LEU A 107 -6.83 -1.47 -7.77
N GLY A 108 -5.60 -1.54 -8.26
CA GLY A 108 -4.65 -0.42 -8.28
C GLY A 108 -3.93 -0.20 -6.95
N TYR A 109 -3.72 -1.25 -6.17
CA TYR A 109 -2.91 -1.23 -4.95
C TYR A 109 -1.73 -2.18 -5.09
N ALA A 110 -0.59 -1.80 -4.54
CA ALA A 110 0.55 -2.69 -4.42
C ALA A 110 0.36 -3.63 -3.21
N PRO A 111 0.58 -4.95 -3.35
CA PRO A 111 0.55 -5.85 -2.22
C PRO A 111 1.71 -5.55 -1.25
N LEU A 112 1.50 -5.84 0.03
CA LEU A 112 2.55 -5.72 1.04
C LEU A 112 3.71 -6.68 0.74
N PRO A 113 4.97 -6.21 0.79
CA PRO A 113 6.13 -7.10 0.79
C PRO A 113 6.03 -8.15 1.89
N GLY A 114 6.52 -9.38 1.62
CA GLY A 114 6.33 -10.53 2.51
C GLY A 114 6.76 -10.28 3.95
N GLU A 115 7.93 -9.67 4.16
CA GLU A 115 8.43 -9.35 5.51
C GLU A 115 7.54 -8.33 6.25
N LEU A 116 7.04 -7.32 5.54
CA LEU A 116 6.13 -6.33 6.12
C LEU A 116 4.78 -6.97 6.44
N ARG A 117 4.26 -7.82 5.55
CA ARG A 117 3.01 -8.57 5.78
C ARG A 117 3.11 -9.45 7.03
N GLU A 118 4.24 -10.10 7.28
CA GLU A 118 4.47 -10.88 8.50
C GLU A 118 4.47 -9.99 9.76
N LYS A 119 5.09 -8.79 9.70
CA LYS A 119 5.06 -7.83 10.81
C LYS A 119 3.62 -7.38 11.10
N VAL A 120 2.84 -7.06 10.06
CA VAL A 120 1.41 -6.70 10.18
C VAL A 120 0.62 -7.84 10.81
N SER A 121 0.79 -9.08 10.33
CA SER A 121 0.08 -10.24 10.87
C SER A 121 0.38 -10.48 12.36
N ARG A 122 1.63 -10.28 12.79
CA ARG A 122 1.99 -10.35 14.23
C ARG A 122 1.30 -9.26 15.05
N SER A 123 1.29 -8.02 14.54
CA SER A 123 0.61 -6.90 15.22
C SER A 123 -0.89 -7.16 15.37
N VAL A 124 -1.54 -7.62 14.30
CA VAL A 124 -2.97 -7.98 14.30
C VAL A 124 -3.27 -9.07 15.32
N SER A 125 -2.43 -10.11 15.40
CA SER A 125 -2.60 -11.19 16.37
C SER A 125 -2.49 -10.75 17.83
N GLY A 126 -1.85 -9.63 18.09
CA GLY A 126 -1.70 -9.03 19.43
C GLY A 126 -2.90 -8.21 19.92
N ILE A 127 -3.90 -7.95 19.09
CA ILE A 127 -5.11 -7.19 19.48
C ILE A 127 -5.94 -7.96 20.51
N ARG A 128 -6.38 -7.30 21.63
CA ARG A 128 -7.06 -7.92 22.77
C ARG A 128 -8.29 -7.15 23.18
#